data_07ac94d918e1c4af1275f5b029567d83
#
_entry.id   07ac94d918e1c4af1275f5b029567d83
#
_cell.length_a   1.000
_cell.length_b   1.000
_cell.length_c   1.000
_cell.angle_alpha   90.00
_cell.angle_beta   90.00
_cell.angle_gamma   90.00
#
_symmetry.space_group_name_H-M   'P 1'
#
loop_
_entity.id
_entity.type
_entity.pdbx_description
1 polymer ?
#
loop_
_entity_poly.entity_id
_entity_poly.type
_entity_poly.pdbx_seq_one_letter_code
_entity_poly.pdbx_strand_id
1 'polypeptide(L)'
;VGHGNLAERALKPMIPDDSAYTLRISSHILESNGSSSMASVCGGCLALMDAGIQIKRPVSGIAMGLITTEDGFAVLSDILGDEDFLGDMDFKVAGTEKGLTACQMDIKIKGLTYEIIEQALEQSKQGRAHILEKMLEVIPEPRADVSRYAPRFFTMDIPHEFFGQVI
;
A
#
# COMPACT_ATOMS: atom_id res chain seq x y z
N VAL A 1 3.59 4.37 -14.73
CA VAL A 1 4.83 3.97 -14.04
C VAL A 1 4.85 4.51 -12.61
N GLY A 2 4.55 5.81 -12.37
CA GLY A 2 4.62 6.43 -11.04
C GLY A 2 3.69 5.80 -10.00
N HIS A 3 2.44 5.50 -10.35
CA HIS A 3 1.48 4.86 -9.44
C HIS A 3 1.93 3.46 -8.98
N GLY A 4 2.45 2.65 -9.92
CA GLY A 4 2.98 1.32 -9.59
C GLY A 4 4.21 1.39 -8.70
N ASN A 5 5.12 2.33 -8.96
CA ASN A 5 6.30 2.55 -8.13
C ASN A 5 5.93 2.99 -6.70
N LEU A 6 4.92 3.85 -6.55
CA LEU A 6 4.43 4.26 -5.23
C LEU A 6 3.87 3.06 -4.45
N ALA A 7 3.05 2.22 -5.10
CA ALA A 7 2.51 1.01 -4.49
C ALA A 7 3.61 0.01 -4.13
N GLU A 8 4.62 -0.19 -4.99
CA GLU A 8 5.78 -1.02 -4.69
C GLU A 8 6.53 -0.51 -3.45
N ARG A 9 6.86 0.78 -3.39
CA ARG A 9 7.55 1.38 -2.23
C ARG A 9 6.74 1.25 -0.95
N ALA A 10 5.40 1.32 -1.04
CA ALA A 10 4.53 1.19 0.11
C ALA A 10 4.52 -0.22 0.70
N LEU A 11 4.56 -1.26 -0.15
CA LEU A 11 4.40 -2.66 0.24
C LEU A 11 5.72 -3.39 0.46
N LYS A 12 6.77 -3.07 -0.32
CA LYS A 12 8.06 -3.76 -0.30
C LYS A 12 8.70 -3.89 1.09
N PRO A 13 8.69 -2.88 1.98
CA PRO A 13 9.27 -3.00 3.32
C PRO A 13 8.58 -4.05 4.21
N MET A 14 7.35 -4.44 3.85
CA MET A 14 6.56 -5.42 4.60
C MET A 14 6.76 -6.86 4.12
N ILE A 15 7.40 -7.06 2.97
CA ILE A 15 7.73 -8.40 2.49
C ILE A 15 8.81 -9.00 3.38
N PRO A 16 8.70 -10.29 3.80
CA PRO A 16 9.76 -10.99 4.52
C PRO A 16 11.04 -11.06 3.70
N ASP A 17 12.19 -10.88 4.34
CA ASP A 17 13.50 -10.90 3.68
C ASP A 17 13.89 -12.33 3.24
N ASP A 18 13.31 -13.35 3.87
CA ASP A 18 13.51 -14.79 3.64
C ASP A 18 12.41 -15.41 2.77
N SER A 19 11.64 -14.61 2.05
CA SER A 19 10.60 -15.12 1.15
C SER A 19 11.19 -16.02 0.07
N ALA A 20 10.72 -17.26 -0.01
CA ALA A 20 11.11 -18.22 -1.04
C ALA A 20 10.55 -17.86 -2.45
N TYR A 21 9.64 -16.87 -2.52
CA TYR A 21 8.93 -16.50 -3.74
C TYR A 21 9.36 -15.15 -4.28
N THR A 22 9.50 -15.07 -5.60
CA THR A 22 9.48 -13.79 -6.32
C THR A 22 8.03 -13.35 -6.48
N LEU A 23 7.71 -12.13 -6.03
CA LEU A 23 6.36 -11.61 -5.99
C LEU A 23 6.11 -10.61 -7.11
N ARG A 24 5.02 -10.78 -7.81
CA ARG A 24 4.50 -9.81 -8.78
C ARG A 24 3.06 -9.46 -8.42
N ILE A 25 2.82 -8.19 -8.10
CA ILE A 25 1.48 -7.66 -7.87
C ILE A 25 1.04 -6.94 -9.14
N SER A 26 -0.08 -7.37 -9.72
CA SER A 26 -0.70 -6.72 -10.88
C SER A 26 -2.00 -6.07 -10.44
N SER A 27 -2.11 -4.75 -10.61
CA SER A 27 -3.30 -3.97 -10.30
C SER A 27 -3.95 -3.50 -11.60
N HIS A 28 -5.18 -3.92 -11.83
CA HIS A 28 -5.99 -3.52 -12.99
C HIS A 28 -7.09 -2.58 -12.51
N ILE A 29 -7.00 -1.31 -12.90
CA ILE A 29 -7.98 -0.29 -12.56
C ILE A 29 -9.03 -0.26 -13.66
N LEU A 30 -10.24 -0.69 -13.35
CA LEU A 30 -11.36 -0.73 -14.30
C LEU A 30 -12.16 0.57 -14.28
N GLU A 31 -12.25 1.21 -13.11
CA GLU A 31 -12.95 2.47 -12.89
C GLU A 31 -12.30 3.20 -11.70
N SER A 32 -12.27 4.52 -11.74
CA SER A 32 -11.68 5.33 -10.68
C SER A 32 -12.36 6.69 -10.57
N ASN A 33 -12.59 7.13 -9.33
CA ASN A 33 -12.97 8.51 -9.02
C ASN A 33 -12.19 8.99 -7.79
N GLY A 34 -10.86 8.98 -7.92
CA GLY A 34 -9.94 9.31 -6.84
C GLY A 34 -8.62 8.54 -7.02
N SER A 35 -7.90 8.31 -5.93
CA SER A 35 -6.56 7.73 -5.98
C SER A 35 -6.53 6.22 -6.30
N SER A 36 -6.37 5.88 -7.57
CA SER A 36 -6.11 4.50 -8.00
C SER A 36 -4.82 3.90 -7.41
N SER A 37 -3.81 4.73 -7.11
CA SER A 37 -2.57 4.27 -6.47
C SER A 37 -2.81 3.80 -5.03
N MET A 38 -3.63 4.49 -4.26
CA MET A 38 -3.93 4.09 -2.89
C MET A 38 -4.87 2.87 -2.86
N ALA A 39 -5.79 2.75 -3.81
CA ALA A 39 -6.54 1.52 -4.04
C ALA A 39 -5.61 0.34 -4.38
N SER A 40 -4.57 0.55 -5.20
CA SER A 40 -3.56 -0.47 -5.52
C SER A 40 -2.71 -0.87 -4.31
N VAL A 41 -2.41 0.06 -3.39
CA VAL A 41 -1.73 -0.26 -2.12
C VAL A 41 -2.61 -1.16 -1.26
N CYS A 42 -3.86 -0.78 -1.02
CA CYS A 42 -4.78 -1.56 -0.20
C CYS A 42 -5.09 -2.92 -0.82
N GLY A 43 -5.43 -2.96 -2.11
CA GLY A 43 -5.70 -4.21 -2.84
C GLY A 43 -4.48 -5.12 -2.94
N GLY A 44 -3.28 -4.54 -3.17
CA GLY A 44 -2.02 -5.27 -3.16
C GLY A 44 -1.68 -5.89 -1.80
N CYS A 45 -1.95 -5.16 -0.71
CA CYS A 45 -1.80 -5.67 0.64
C CYS A 45 -2.74 -6.86 0.89
N LEU A 46 -4.03 -6.72 0.57
CA LEU A 46 -5.00 -7.81 0.70
C LEU A 46 -4.63 -9.03 -0.16
N ALA A 47 -4.15 -8.80 -1.39
CA ALA A 47 -3.72 -9.87 -2.28
C ALA A 47 -2.50 -10.63 -1.74
N LEU A 48 -1.53 -9.94 -1.14
CA LEU A 48 -0.39 -10.58 -0.47
C LEU A 48 -0.84 -11.45 0.71
N MET A 49 -1.74 -10.93 1.54
CA MET A 49 -2.29 -11.66 2.69
C MET A 49 -3.10 -12.88 2.23
N ASP A 50 -3.92 -12.74 1.20
CA ASP A 50 -4.72 -13.84 0.64
C ASP A 50 -3.86 -14.89 -0.07
N ALA A 51 -2.73 -14.48 -0.67
CA ALA A 51 -1.76 -15.40 -1.25
C ALA A 51 -0.95 -16.20 -0.21
N GLY A 52 -1.09 -15.90 1.08
CA GLY A 52 -0.36 -16.57 2.15
C GLY A 52 1.06 -16.04 2.36
N ILE A 53 1.35 -14.84 1.83
CA ILE A 53 2.63 -14.19 2.12
C ILE A 53 2.58 -13.58 3.51
N GLN A 54 3.49 -14.03 4.38
CA GLN A 54 3.55 -13.61 5.79
C GLN A 54 4.16 -12.20 5.91
N ILE A 55 3.42 -11.19 5.44
CA ILE A 55 3.87 -9.79 5.51
C ILE A 55 4.10 -9.37 6.96
N LYS A 56 5.11 -8.52 7.20
CA LYS A 56 5.47 -8.06 8.55
C LYS A 56 4.32 -7.31 9.23
N ARG A 57 3.56 -6.51 8.46
CA ARG A 57 2.37 -5.76 8.90
C ARG A 57 1.51 -5.38 7.72
N PRO A 58 0.18 -5.30 7.86
CA PRO A 58 -0.69 -4.80 6.80
C PRO A 58 -0.49 -3.30 6.58
N VAL A 59 -0.70 -2.88 5.34
CA VAL A 59 -0.51 -1.51 4.86
C VAL A 59 -1.81 -1.00 4.28
N SER A 60 -2.21 0.19 4.66
CA SER A 60 -3.28 0.96 4.01
C SER A 60 -2.73 2.26 3.41
N GLY A 61 -3.49 2.86 2.53
CA GLY A 61 -3.14 4.14 1.91
C GLY A 61 -4.35 5.03 1.71
N ILE A 62 -4.14 6.34 1.77
CA ILE A 62 -5.17 7.35 1.56
C ILE A 62 -4.60 8.53 0.78
N ALA A 63 -5.43 9.19 -0.03
CA ALA A 63 -5.11 10.44 -0.69
C ALA A 63 -5.76 11.61 0.04
N MET A 64 -4.93 12.55 0.46
CA MET A 64 -5.34 13.78 1.11
C MET A 64 -5.30 14.94 0.11
N GLY A 65 -6.19 15.91 0.29
CA GLY A 65 -6.22 17.14 -0.48
C GLY A 65 -6.13 18.37 0.40
N LEU A 66 -6.01 19.50 -0.26
CA LEU A 66 -5.99 20.81 0.39
C LEU A 66 -6.78 21.81 -0.46
N ILE A 67 -7.56 22.62 0.20
CA ILE A 67 -8.16 23.82 -0.36
C ILE A 67 -7.77 25.01 0.54
N THR A 68 -7.20 26.06 -0.08
CA THR A 68 -6.85 27.30 0.61
C THR A 68 -7.74 28.44 0.14
N THR A 69 -8.07 29.33 1.05
CA THR A 69 -8.84 30.55 0.78
C THR A 69 -8.17 31.74 1.49
N GLU A 70 -8.68 32.96 1.27
CA GLU A 70 -8.19 34.14 1.99
C GLU A 70 -8.43 34.04 3.51
N ASP A 71 -9.46 33.29 3.92
CA ASP A 71 -9.88 33.18 5.32
C ASP A 71 -9.28 31.95 6.04
N GLY A 72 -8.56 31.04 5.31
CA GLY A 72 -7.99 29.85 5.91
C GLY A 72 -7.79 28.69 4.94
N PHE A 73 -7.71 27.49 5.47
CA PHE A 73 -7.52 26.26 4.68
C PHE A 73 -8.37 25.09 5.21
N ALA A 74 -8.63 24.12 4.36
CA ALA A 74 -9.24 22.85 4.70
C ALA A 74 -8.44 21.69 4.13
N VAL A 75 -8.09 20.72 4.99
CA VAL A 75 -7.51 19.44 4.58
C VAL A 75 -8.63 18.45 4.32
N LEU A 76 -8.61 17.81 3.14
CA LEU A 76 -9.60 16.84 2.70
C LEU A 76 -9.03 15.43 2.82
N SER A 77 -9.87 14.46 3.22
CA SER A 77 -9.52 13.04 3.29
C SER A 77 -10.19 12.25 2.18
N ASP A 78 -9.45 11.32 1.57
CA ASP A 78 -9.93 10.42 0.52
C ASP A 78 -10.57 11.19 -0.66
N ILE A 79 -9.74 12.04 -1.27
CA ILE A 79 -10.18 13.00 -2.28
C ILE A 79 -10.68 12.33 -3.56
N LEU A 80 -11.72 12.92 -4.13
CA LEU A 80 -12.25 12.60 -5.44
C LEU A 80 -11.36 13.18 -6.56
N GLY A 81 -11.57 12.72 -7.80
CA GLY A 81 -10.83 13.22 -8.96
C GLY A 81 -10.96 14.73 -9.19
N ASP A 82 -12.14 15.32 -8.98
CA ASP A 82 -12.35 16.75 -9.06
C ASP A 82 -11.64 17.52 -7.94
N GLU A 83 -11.58 16.95 -6.75
CA GLU A 83 -10.87 17.55 -5.60
C GLU A 83 -9.35 17.49 -5.79
N ASP A 84 -8.83 16.43 -6.44
CA ASP A 84 -7.43 16.38 -6.89
C ASP A 84 -7.17 17.46 -7.95
N PHE A 85 -8.03 17.56 -8.97
CA PHE A 85 -7.81 18.49 -10.09
C PHE A 85 -7.89 19.95 -9.67
N LEU A 86 -8.87 20.31 -8.85
CA LEU A 86 -9.17 21.70 -8.43
C LEU A 86 -8.45 22.10 -7.15
N GLY A 87 -7.98 21.14 -6.36
CA GLY A 87 -7.34 21.40 -5.06
C GLY A 87 -5.92 21.94 -5.20
N ASP A 88 -5.37 22.39 -4.09
CA ASP A 88 -4.05 23.01 -3.96
C ASP A 88 -2.93 22.01 -3.66
N MET A 89 -3.27 20.82 -3.22
CA MET A 89 -2.35 19.73 -2.91
C MET A 89 -3.02 18.36 -3.16
N ASP A 90 -2.25 17.42 -3.71
CA ASP A 90 -2.50 15.98 -3.69
C ASP A 90 -1.40 15.32 -2.83
N PHE A 91 -1.78 14.73 -1.70
CA PHE A 91 -0.86 14.10 -0.77
C PHE A 91 -1.26 12.66 -0.49
N LYS A 92 -0.58 11.73 -1.14
CA LYS A 92 -0.78 10.29 -0.98
C LYS A 92 0.10 9.76 0.14
N VAL A 93 -0.50 9.10 1.11
CA VAL A 93 0.17 8.59 2.31
C VAL A 93 -0.18 7.12 2.50
N ALA A 94 0.83 6.28 2.54
CA ALA A 94 0.68 4.84 2.81
C ALA A 94 1.52 4.43 4.03
N GLY A 95 1.04 3.44 4.76
CA GLY A 95 1.76 2.94 5.92
C GLY A 95 0.98 1.91 6.72
N THR A 96 1.64 1.42 7.74
CA THR A 96 1.11 0.50 8.76
C THR A 96 0.54 1.28 9.94
N GLU A 97 0.02 0.56 10.92
CA GLU A 97 -0.34 1.14 12.23
C GLU A 97 0.85 1.79 12.96
N LYS A 98 2.09 1.38 12.67
CA LYS A 98 3.31 1.83 13.36
C LYS A 98 3.99 3.02 12.69
N GLY A 99 3.75 3.24 11.42
CA GLY A 99 4.41 4.33 10.68
C GLY A 99 4.19 4.28 9.19
N LEU A 100 4.74 5.28 8.51
CA LEU A 100 4.63 5.44 7.06
C LEU A 100 5.63 4.54 6.33
N THR A 101 5.22 3.99 5.21
CA THR A 101 6.06 3.21 4.30
C THR A 101 6.34 3.95 2.99
N ALA A 102 5.40 4.78 2.54
CA ALA A 102 5.60 5.63 1.37
C ALA A 102 4.70 6.86 1.42
N CYS A 103 5.17 7.93 0.79
CA CYS A 103 4.34 9.10 0.51
C CYS A 103 4.71 9.71 -0.84
N GLN A 104 3.76 10.42 -1.41
CA GLN A 104 3.94 11.28 -2.58
C GLN A 104 3.11 12.53 -2.40
N MET A 105 3.70 13.69 -2.60
CA MET A 105 3.03 14.97 -2.51
C MET A 105 3.21 15.74 -3.83
N ASP A 106 2.12 16.26 -4.34
CA ASP A 106 2.10 17.24 -5.41
C ASP A 106 1.46 18.53 -4.90
N ILE A 107 2.18 19.65 -5.04
CA ILE A 107 1.78 20.95 -4.50
C ILE A 107 1.57 21.89 -5.69
N LYS A 108 0.37 22.48 -5.79
CA LYS A 108 -0.02 23.37 -6.90
C LYS A 108 0.04 24.85 -6.51
N ILE A 109 0.41 25.15 -5.27
CA ILE A 109 0.56 26.51 -4.70
C ILE A 109 2.01 26.77 -4.29
N LYS A 110 2.31 28.02 -3.88
CA LYS A 110 3.67 28.46 -3.51
C LYS A 110 4.04 28.01 -2.09
N GLY A 111 4.14 26.70 -1.89
CA GLY A 111 4.56 26.11 -0.62
C GLY A 111 3.41 25.86 0.36
N LEU A 112 3.71 25.11 1.42
CA LEU A 112 2.81 24.75 2.50
C LEU A 112 3.38 25.23 3.83
N THR A 113 2.52 25.59 4.76
CA THR A 113 2.93 25.85 6.14
C THR A 113 3.11 24.54 6.89
N TYR A 114 3.91 24.56 7.98
CA TYR A 114 4.07 23.40 8.85
C TYR A 114 2.74 22.95 9.46
N GLU A 115 1.85 23.88 9.77
CA GLU A 115 0.53 23.62 10.30
C GLU A 115 -0.32 22.76 9.34
N ILE A 116 -0.32 23.11 8.04
CA ILE A 116 -1.02 22.33 6.99
C ILE A 116 -0.45 20.91 6.90
N ILE A 117 0.88 20.76 6.91
CA ILE A 117 1.54 19.46 6.81
C ILE A 117 1.22 18.60 8.04
N GLU A 118 1.29 19.18 9.25
CA GLU A 118 0.99 18.47 10.49
C GLU A 118 -0.47 18.00 10.52
N GLN A 119 -1.41 18.86 10.15
CA GLN A 119 -2.82 18.49 10.06
C GLN A 119 -3.06 17.41 9.01
N ALA A 120 -2.46 17.53 7.83
CA ALA A 120 -2.61 16.54 6.77
C ALA A 120 -2.06 15.16 7.18
N LEU A 121 -0.92 15.12 7.88
CA LEU A 121 -0.33 13.88 8.39
C LEU A 121 -1.20 13.24 9.47
N GLU A 122 -1.68 14.01 10.46
CA GLU A 122 -2.52 13.47 11.53
C GLU A 122 -3.88 12.99 10.98
N GLN A 123 -4.50 13.77 10.10
CA GLN A 123 -5.76 13.39 9.46
C GLN A 123 -5.58 12.17 8.56
N SER A 124 -4.46 12.06 7.83
CA SER A 124 -4.13 10.86 7.05
C SER A 124 -3.95 9.62 7.91
N LYS A 125 -3.40 9.74 9.12
CA LYS A 125 -3.26 8.65 10.07
C LYS A 125 -4.61 8.09 10.49
N GLN A 126 -5.57 8.97 10.80
CA GLN A 126 -6.93 8.58 11.15
C GLN A 126 -7.65 7.89 9.97
N GLY A 127 -7.54 8.46 8.77
CA GLY A 127 -8.12 7.87 7.55
C GLY A 127 -7.51 6.50 7.22
N ARG A 128 -6.18 6.37 7.30
CA ARG A 128 -5.51 5.06 7.10
C ARG A 128 -5.90 4.03 8.14
N ALA A 129 -6.06 4.43 9.41
CA ALA A 129 -6.51 3.53 10.47
C ALA A 129 -7.92 3.00 10.19
N HIS A 130 -8.83 3.87 9.75
CA HIS A 130 -10.18 3.47 9.35
C HIS A 130 -10.18 2.50 8.17
N ILE A 131 -9.42 2.81 7.10
CA ILE A 131 -9.30 1.92 5.93
C ILE A 131 -8.70 0.57 6.35
N LEU A 132 -7.66 0.58 7.18
CA LEU A 132 -7.02 -0.63 7.67
C LEU A 132 -8.00 -1.51 8.48
N GLU A 133 -8.82 -0.90 9.32
CA GLU A 133 -9.88 -1.61 10.05
C GLU A 133 -10.81 -2.34 9.08
N LYS A 134 -11.28 -1.67 8.02
CA LYS A 134 -12.15 -2.28 7.00
C LYS A 134 -11.46 -3.41 6.22
N MET A 135 -10.19 -3.28 5.93
CA MET A 135 -9.40 -4.34 5.30
C MET A 135 -9.30 -5.58 6.21
N LEU A 136 -9.05 -5.38 7.51
CA LEU A 136 -8.89 -6.44 8.49
C LEU A 136 -10.21 -7.11 8.90
N GLU A 137 -11.37 -6.48 8.69
CA GLU A 137 -12.67 -7.14 8.79
C GLU A 137 -12.81 -8.29 7.78
N VAL A 138 -12.16 -8.21 6.62
CA VAL A 138 -12.21 -9.21 5.54
C VAL A 138 -11.08 -10.24 5.67
N ILE A 139 -9.85 -9.79 5.87
CA ILE A 139 -8.68 -10.64 6.06
C ILE A 139 -7.91 -10.11 7.26
N PRO A 140 -8.14 -10.66 8.48
CA PRO A 140 -7.50 -10.16 9.70
C PRO A 140 -6.00 -10.48 9.78
N GLU A 141 -5.57 -11.56 9.14
CA GLU A 141 -4.18 -12.02 9.10
C GLU A 141 -3.88 -12.72 7.78
N PRO A 142 -2.62 -12.81 7.34
CA PRO A 142 -2.25 -13.58 6.17
C PRO A 142 -2.71 -15.04 6.29
N ARG A 143 -3.13 -15.64 5.16
CA ARG A 143 -3.42 -17.07 5.10
C ARG A 143 -2.23 -17.86 5.62
N ALA A 144 -2.49 -18.93 6.38
CA ALA A 144 -1.44 -19.74 7.02
C ALA A 144 -0.47 -20.40 6.01
N ASP A 145 -0.91 -20.61 4.77
CA ASP A 145 -0.11 -21.24 3.72
C ASP A 145 -0.51 -20.66 2.34
N VAL A 146 0.38 -20.82 1.37
CA VAL A 146 0.11 -20.46 -0.02
C VAL A 146 -0.99 -21.34 -0.60
N SER A 147 -1.64 -20.85 -1.66
CA SER A 147 -2.69 -21.59 -2.36
C SER A 147 -2.23 -23.02 -2.69
N ARG A 148 -3.14 -23.99 -2.65
CA ARG A 148 -2.89 -25.37 -3.05
C ARG A 148 -2.42 -25.51 -4.51
N TYR A 149 -2.62 -24.49 -5.32
CA TYR A 149 -2.19 -24.44 -6.73
C TYR A 149 -0.87 -23.72 -6.92
N ALA A 150 -0.33 -23.09 -5.87
CA ALA A 150 0.95 -22.40 -5.95
C ALA A 150 2.10 -23.41 -6.09
N PRO A 151 3.15 -23.08 -6.83
CA PRO A 151 4.37 -23.89 -6.85
C PRO A 151 4.95 -23.94 -5.45
N ARG A 152 5.47 -25.11 -5.06
CA ARG A 152 6.07 -25.34 -3.75
C ARG A 152 7.52 -25.76 -3.89
N PHE A 153 8.34 -25.35 -2.96
CA PHE A 153 9.75 -25.74 -2.89
C PHE A 153 9.90 -26.81 -1.82
N PHE A 154 10.56 -27.92 -2.22
CA PHE A 154 10.94 -28.98 -1.31
C PHE A 154 12.46 -29.11 -1.36
N THR A 155 13.10 -29.11 -0.20
CA THR A 155 14.53 -29.35 -0.08
C THR A 155 14.74 -30.73 0.55
N MET A 156 15.59 -31.55 -0.05
CA MET A 156 15.99 -32.83 0.50
C MET A 156 17.50 -33.01 0.33
N ASP A 157 18.13 -33.60 1.32
CA ASP A 157 19.53 -34.01 1.24
C ASP A 157 19.62 -35.37 0.50
N ILE A 158 20.41 -35.40 -0.55
CA ILE A 158 20.59 -36.60 -1.39
C ILE A 158 22.03 -37.11 -1.20
N PRO A 159 22.24 -38.36 -0.75
CA PRO A 159 23.58 -38.98 -0.78
C PRO A 159 24.17 -39.01 -2.16
N HIS A 160 25.48 -38.84 -2.27
CA HIS A 160 26.21 -38.77 -3.57
C HIS A 160 25.94 -39.95 -4.49
N GLU A 161 25.73 -41.14 -3.95
CA GLU A 161 25.43 -42.36 -4.68
C GLU A 161 24.12 -42.31 -5.48
N PHE A 162 23.18 -41.42 -5.12
CA PHE A 162 21.88 -41.26 -5.80
C PHE A 162 21.84 -40.11 -6.81
N PHE A 163 22.92 -39.34 -6.99
CA PHE A 163 22.91 -38.18 -7.89
C PHE A 163 22.51 -38.56 -9.31
N GLY A 164 23.07 -39.64 -9.88
CA GLY A 164 22.74 -40.09 -11.23
C GLY A 164 21.30 -40.62 -11.42
N GLN A 165 20.55 -40.83 -10.33
CA GLN A 165 19.15 -41.29 -10.38
C GLN A 165 18.16 -40.13 -10.22
N VAL A 166 18.62 -39.00 -9.67
CA VAL A 166 17.77 -37.84 -9.36
C VAL A 166 17.99 -36.70 -10.35
N ILE A 167 19.19 -36.55 -10.87
CA ILE A 167 19.60 -35.57 -11.88
C ILE A 167 19.73 -36.29 -13.23
#